data_ee7e68c6752140bdd164e588c6bb6688
#
_entry.id   ee7e68c6752140bdd164e588c6bb6688
#
_cell.length_a   1.000
_cell.length_b   1.000
_cell.length_c   1.000
_cell.angle_alpha   90.00
_cell.angle_beta   90.00
_cell.angle_gamma   90.00
#
_symmetry.space_group_name_H-M   'P 1'
#
loop_
_entity.id
_entity.type
_entity.pdbx_description
1 polymer ?
#
loop_
_entity_poly.entity_id
_entity_poly.type
_entity_poly.pdbx_seq_one_letter_code
_entity_poly.pdbx_strand_id
1 'polypeptide(L)'
;SLVWLPNFAYYFCAQKIRDRHLEGVDLSSLRAVINCSEPVRDDGHQVFLEKFKPYGLDENALAVSYAMAENVFGVTQTKIGQPLYFEDIDREVLQTQKFALPADPGKATVRMVSCGKPIPNVEIKIVDQNGNTLKDRRVGEVAVHSNCMLTEYYNRPDATEETLLPDDYFLTGDFGYKVGEQLFITCRK
;
A
#
# COMPACT_ATOMS: atom_id res chain seq x y z
N SER A 1 15.17 4.67 -14.59
CA SER A 1 13.93 3.96 -15.01
C SER A 1 13.02 3.75 -13.80
N LEU A 2 11.71 3.53 -14.07
CA LEU A 2 10.69 3.20 -13.07
C LEU A 2 9.92 1.97 -13.56
N VAL A 3 9.48 1.12 -12.64
CA VAL A 3 8.62 -0.02 -12.96
C VAL A 3 7.56 -0.21 -11.86
N TRP A 4 6.32 -0.55 -12.24
CA TRP A 4 5.25 -0.97 -11.34
C TRP A 4 5.09 -2.48 -11.42
N LEU A 5 5.06 -3.12 -10.27
CA LEU A 5 4.88 -4.57 -10.15
C LEU A 5 3.83 -4.88 -9.07
N PRO A 6 2.92 -5.82 -9.30
CA PRO A 6 2.08 -6.36 -8.24
C PRO A 6 2.92 -7.20 -7.26
N ASN A 7 2.43 -7.36 -6.05
CA ASN A 7 3.20 -7.99 -4.97
C ASN A 7 3.72 -9.39 -5.32
N PHE A 8 2.91 -10.22 -6.02
CA PHE A 8 3.36 -11.55 -6.44
C PHE A 8 4.56 -11.53 -7.38
N ALA A 9 4.71 -10.47 -8.18
CA ALA A 9 5.77 -10.38 -9.19
C ALA A 9 7.16 -10.27 -8.57
N TYR A 10 7.27 -9.77 -7.34
CA TYR A 10 8.53 -9.74 -6.60
C TYR A 10 9.06 -11.14 -6.37
N TYR A 11 8.24 -12.04 -5.84
CA TYR A 11 8.60 -13.46 -5.71
C TYR A 11 8.82 -14.12 -7.06
N PHE A 12 7.92 -13.88 -8.02
CA PHE A 12 8.01 -14.49 -9.33
C PHE A 12 9.32 -14.13 -10.01
N CYS A 13 9.73 -12.86 -10.04
CA CYS A 13 10.98 -12.43 -10.61
C CYS A 13 12.19 -13.06 -9.89
N ALA A 14 12.18 -13.02 -8.55
CA ALA A 14 13.29 -13.59 -7.78
C ALA A 14 13.47 -15.09 -8.01
N GLN A 15 12.38 -15.86 -8.17
CA GLN A 15 12.43 -17.31 -8.37
C GLN A 15 12.63 -17.74 -9.82
N LYS A 16 12.07 -16.99 -10.79
CA LYS A 16 12.06 -17.42 -12.20
C LYS A 16 13.21 -16.84 -13.03
N ILE A 17 13.74 -15.69 -12.66
CA ILE A 17 14.89 -15.10 -13.35
C ILE A 17 16.15 -15.82 -12.88
N ARG A 18 16.77 -16.59 -13.76
CA ARG A 18 18.00 -17.35 -13.50
C ARG A 18 19.21 -16.44 -13.67
N ASP A 19 20.30 -16.72 -12.95
CA ASP A 19 21.55 -15.92 -12.98
C ASP A 19 22.11 -15.75 -14.40
N ARG A 20 22.01 -16.79 -15.25
CA ARG A 20 22.40 -16.70 -16.66
C ARG A 20 21.67 -15.62 -17.46
N HIS A 21 20.47 -15.19 -17.01
CA HIS A 21 19.71 -14.10 -17.63
C HIS A 21 20.14 -12.72 -17.13
N LEU A 22 20.96 -12.69 -16.10
CA LEU A 22 21.45 -11.48 -15.45
C LEU A 22 22.92 -11.19 -15.77
N GLU A 23 23.56 -12.02 -16.60
CA GLU A 23 24.92 -11.77 -17.06
C GLU A 23 24.98 -10.45 -17.84
N GLY A 24 25.81 -9.51 -17.38
CA GLY A 24 25.95 -8.19 -17.98
C GLY A 24 24.80 -7.21 -17.70
N VAL A 25 23.81 -7.61 -16.87
CA VAL A 25 22.72 -6.70 -16.45
C VAL A 25 23.21 -5.79 -15.33
N ASP A 26 22.93 -4.50 -15.47
CA ASP A 26 23.15 -3.47 -14.45
C ASP A 26 21.82 -2.78 -14.13
N LEU A 27 21.36 -2.93 -12.90
CA LEU A 27 20.11 -2.35 -12.39
C LEU A 27 20.32 -1.02 -11.65
N SER A 28 21.55 -0.49 -11.59
CA SER A 28 21.88 0.75 -10.86
C SER A 28 21.11 1.99 -11.37
N SER A 29 20.68 1.96 -12.63
CA SER A 29 19.84 3.01 -13.23
C SER A 29 18.35 2.92 -12.86
N LEU A 30 17.94 1.87 -12.15
CA LEU A 30 16.54 1.65 -11.75
C LEU A 30 16.22 2.50 -10.52
N ARG A 31 15.47 3.56 -10.72
CA ARG A 31 15.17 4.57 -9.70
C ARG A 31 14.04 4.16 -8.76
N ALA A 32 13.08 3.39 -9.26
CA ALA A 32 12.02 2.84 -8.42
C ALA A 32 11.45 1.53 -9.00
N VAL A 33 11.20 0.60 -8.10
CA VAL A 33 10.39 -0.61 -8.28
C VAL A 33 9.20 -0.47 -7.33
N ILE A 34 8.03 -0.14 -7.89
CA ILE A 34 6.87 0.28 -7.14
C ILE A 34 5.92 -0.89 -6.98
N ASN A 35 5.71 -1.35 -5.75
CA ASN A 35 4.73 -2.37 -5.40
C ASN A 35 3.34 -1.74 -5.32
N CYS A 36 2.40 -2.27 -6.10
CA CYS A 36 1.06 -1.73 -6.25
C CYS A 36 0.04 -2.82 -6.59
N SER A 37 -1.24 -2.52 -6.48
CA SER A 37 -2.39 -3.35 -6.92
C SER A 37 -2.71 -4.56 -6.06
N GLU A 38 -1.92 -4.87 -5.05
CA GLU A 38 -2.15 -5.97 -4.09
C GLU A 38 -1.72 -5.54 -2.69
N PRO A 39 -2.20 -6.22 -1.61
CA PRO A 39 -1.67 -6.00 -0.27
C PRO A 39 -0.16 -6.26 -0.25
N VAL A 40 0.58 -5.27 0.19
CA VAL A 40 2.05 -5.30 0.19
C VAL A 40 2.57 -6.15 1.34
N ARG A 41 3.52 -7.04 1.03
CA ARG A 41 4.21 -7.88 2.01
C ARG A 41 5.72 -7.64 1.94
N ASP A 42 6.32 -7.46 3.11
CA ASP A 42 7.76 -7.20 3.24
C ASP A 42 8.61 -8.39 2.76
N ASP A 43 8.16 -9.61 3.00
CA ASP A 43 8.87 -10.83 2.61
C ASP A 43 9.16 -10.90 1.09
N GLY A 44 8.21 -10.47 0.25
CA GLY A 44 8.42 -10.35 -1.19
C GLY A 44 9.52 -9.35 -1.56
N HIS A 45 9.55 -8.22 -0.88
CA HIS A 45 10.60 -7.22 -1.05
C HIS A 45 11.98 -7.74 -0.66
N GLN A 46 12.09 -8.47 0.46
CA GLN A 46 13.34 -9.04 0.93
C GLN A 46 13.93 -10.04 -0.09
N VAL A 47 13.12 -11.01 -0.53
CA VAL A 47 13.56 -12.01 -1.53
C VAL A 47 13.98 -11.35 -2.84
N PHE A 48 13.27 -10.30 -3.27
CA PHE A 48 13.60 -9.54 -4.47
C PHE A 48 14.93 -8.81 -4.32
N LEU A 49 15.14 -8.12 -3.20
CA LEU A 49 16.40 -7.44 -2.90
C LEU A 49 17.59 -8.41 -2.83
N GLU A 50 17.46 -9.52 -2.12
CA GLU A 50 18.50 -10.53 -2.03
C GLU A 50 18.94 -11.00 -3.42
N LYS A 51 17.98 -11.19 -4.34
CA LYS A 51 18.25 -11.63 -5.70
C LYS A 51 18.94 -10.57 -6.55
N PHE A 52 18.47 -9.31 -6.50
CA PHE A 52 18.85 -8.31 -7.48
C PHE A 52 19.88 -7.27 -6.98
N LYS A 53 20.13 -7.17 -5.67
CA LYS A 53 21.17 -6.30 -5.09
C LYS A 53 22.58 -6.58 -5.68
N PRO A 54 23.00 -7.85 -5.93
CA PRO A 54 24.29 -8.13 -6.58
C PRO A 54 24.42 -7.58 -8.00
N TYR A 55 23.28 -7.25 -8.63
CA TYR A 55 23.20 -6.68 -9.99
C TYR A 55 22.98 -5.16 -9.97
N GLY A 56 23.28 -4.50 -8.85
CA GLY A 56 23.24 -3.04 -8.73
C GLY A 56 21.88 -2.46 -8.31
N LEU A 57 20.88 -3.28 -7.95
CA LEU A 57 19.62 -2.74 -7.42
C LEU A 57 19.86 -2.06 -6.06
N ASP A 58 19.54 -0.76 -5.98
CA ASP A 58 19.54 -0.01 -4.72
C ASP A 58 18.31 -0.42 -3.87
N GLU A 59 18.52 -0.69 -2.59
CA GLU A 59 17.45 -1.02 -1.65
C GLU A 59 16.44 0.13 -1.51
N ASN A 60 16.88 1.37 -1.65
CA ASN A 60 16.01 2.55 -1.64
C ASN A 60 15.23 2.75 -2.96
N ALA A 61 15.47 1.91 -3.97
CA ALA A 61 14.65 1.87 -5.17
C ALA A 61 13.29 1.18 -4.93
N LEU A 62 13.13 0.39 -3.85
CA LEU A 62 11.83 -0.17 -3.52
C LEU A 62 10.88 0.92 -3.07
N ALA A 63 9.68 0.92 -3.62
CA ALA A 63 8.64 1.87 -3.31
C ALA A 63 7.27 1.18 -3.26
N VAL A 64 6.29 1.82 -2.65
CA VAL A 64 4.91 1.32 -2.55
C VAL A 64 3.95 2.42 -2.96
N SER A 65 2.91 2.04 -3.69
CA SER A 65 1.79 2.91 -4.04
C SER A 65 0.47 2.22 -3.73
N TYR A 66 -0.45 2.93 -3.10
CA TYR A 66 -1.85 2.53 -3.08
C TYR A 66 -2.56 3.26 -4.21
N ALA A 67 -3.25 2.50 -5.05
CA ALA A 67 -3.87 3.02 -6.25
C ALA A 67 -5.22 2.33 -6.52
N MET A 68 -6.13 3.05 -7.15
CA MET A 68 -7.45 2.58 -7.53
C MET A 68 -7.91 3.28 -8.80
N ALA A 69 -8.68 2.57 -9.63
CA ALA A 69 -9.18 3.10 -10.89
C ALA A 69 -10.13 4.29 -10.68
N GLU A 70 -10.89 4.27 -9.61
CA GLU A 70 -11.84 5.31 -9.20
C GLU A 70 -11.16 6.66 -8.91
N ASN A 71 -9.86 6.66 -8.65
CA ASN A 71 -9.01 7.87 -8.51
C ASN A 71 -8.04 8.00 -9.70
N VAL A 72 -8.44 7.60 -10.89
CA VAL A 72 -7.61 7.50 -12.10
C VAL A 72 -6.46 6.51 -11.92
N PHE A 73 -5.65 6.63 -10.87
CA PHE A 73 -4.57 5.71 -10.51
C PHE A 73 -4.12 5.91 -9.05
N GLY A 74 -3.17 6.81 -8.81
CA GLY A 74 -2.48 6.93 -7.52
C GLY A 74 -3.33 7.62 -6.44
N VAL A 75 -3.31 7.07 -5.24
CA VAL A 75 -3.91 7.64 -4.02
C VAL A 75 -2.82 8.02 -3.04
N THR A 76 -1.90 7.09 -2.75
CA THR A 76 -0.71 7.35 -1.94
C THR A 76 0.55 6.85 -2.62
N GLN A 77 1.69 7.41 -2.22
CA GLN A 77 3.00 7.00 -2.69
C GLN A 77 4.06 7.15 -1.60
N THR A 78 4.91 6.15 -1.44
CA THR A 78 6.14 6.30 -0.65
C THR A 78 7.13 7.21 -1.38
N LYS A 79 7.99 7.88 -0.62
CA LYS A 79 9.00 8.75 -1.22
C LYS A 79 10.07 7.92 -1.93
N ILE A 80 10.19 8.09 -3.24
CA ILE A 80 11.19 7.40 -4.07
C ILE A 80 12.59 7.77 -3.60
N GLY A 81 13.49 6.77 -3.53
CA GLY A 81 14.88 6.94 -3.10
C GLY A 81 15.03 7.07 -1.59
N GLN A 82 14.03 6.65 -0.82
CA GLN A 82 14.08 6.60 0.63
C GLN A 82 13.72 5.20 1.12
N PRO A 83 14.22 4.77 2.28
CA PRO A 83 13.83 3.50 2.89
C PRO A 83 12.32 3.39 3.05
N LEU A 84 11.78 2.19 2.86
CA LEU A 84 10.38 1.91 3.17
C LEU A 84 10.12 2.07 4.66
N TYR A 85 8.96 2.63 4.98
CA TYR A 85 8.48 2.70 6.36
C TYR A 85 7.58 1.50 6.65
N PHE A 86 7.86 0.80 7.73
CA PHE A 86 7.06 -0.32 8.21
C PHE A 86 6.94 -0.30 9.73
N GLU A 87 5.93 -0.99 10.23
CA GLU A 87 5.70 -1.18 11.66
C GLU A 87 5.49 -2.66 11.96
N ASP A 88 6.08 -3.14 13.04
CA ASP A 88 5.79 -4.46 13.61
C ASP A 88 4.65 -4.28 14.63
N ILE A 89 3.49 -4.86 14.32
CA ILE A 89 2.23 -4.69 15.04
C ILE A 89 1.88 -5.99 15.79
N ASP A 90 1.34 -5.86 17.00
CA ASP A 90 0.77 -6.98 17.76
C ASP A 90 -0.37 -7.62 16.94
N ARG A 91 -0.15 -8.86 16.50
CA ARG A 91 -1.07 -9.59 15.62
C ARG A 91 -2.43 -9.82 16.27
N GLU A 92 -2.44 -10.20 17.54
CA GLU A 92 -3.67 -10.52 18.27
C GLU A 92 -4.54 -9.28 18.45
N VAL A 93 -3.92 -8.16 18.87
CA VAL A 93 -4.62 -6.88 19.05
C VAL A 93 -5.17 -6.36 17.72
N LEU A 94 -4.38 -6.46 16.65
CA LEU A 94 -4.85 -6.06 15.32
C LEU A 94 -6.09 -6.85 14.89
N GLN A 95 -6.09 -8.17 15.10
CA GLN A 95 -7.18 -9.05 14.69
C GLN A 95 -8.44 -8.89 15.54
N THR A 96 -8.27 -8.82 16.87
CA THR A 96 -9.40 -8.86 17.82
C THR A 96 -9.98 -7.49 18.14
N GLN A 97 -9.11 -6.45 18.23
CA GLN A 97 -9.51 -5.11 18.66
C GLN A 97 -9.55 -4.08 17.52
N LYS A 98 -9.15 -4.50 16.30
CA LYS A 98 -9.03 -3.60 15.14
C LYS A 98 -8.18 -2.36 15.45
N PHE A 99 -7.08 -2.59 16.15
CA PHE A 99 -6.15 -1.54 16.58
C PHE A 99 -4.70 -1.96 16.27
N ALA A 100 -3.97 -1.10 15.56
CA ALA A 100 -2.58 -1.31 15.18
C ALA A 100 -1.63 -0.93 16.34
N LEU A 101 -1.60 -1.78 17.38
CA LEU A 101 -0.70 -1.61 18.52
C LEU A 101 0.72 -2.01 18.12
N PRO A 102 1.74 -1.15 18.28
CA PRO A 102 3.13 -1.58 18.14
C PRO A 102 3.42 -2.80 19.03
N ALA A 103 4.09 -3.79 18.46
CA ALA A 103 4.34 -5.04 19.18
C ALA A 103 5.45 -4.88 20.22
N ASP A 104 5.22 -5.45 21.41
CA ASP A 104 6.27 -5.61 22.41
C ASP A 104 7.24 -6.74 21.98
N PRO A 105 8.51 -6.70 22.42
CA PRO A 105 9.46 -7.76 22.16
C PRO A 105 8.95 -9.12 22.62
N GLY A 106 9.01 -10.13 21.74
CA GLY A 106 8.63 -11.50 22.04
C GLY A 106 7.16 -11.86 21.79
N LYS A 107 6.30 -10.89 21.39
CA LYS A 107 4.93 -11.19 20.97
C LYS A 107 4.87 -11.63 19.49
N ALA A 108 3.76 -12.28 19.14
CA ALA A 108 3.46 -12.59 17.74
C ALA A 108 3.19 -11.30 16.95
N THR A 109 4.02 -11.02 15.96
CA THR A 109 3.96 -9.79 15.18
C THR A 109 3.41 -10.02 13.78
N VAL A 110 2.89 -8.96 13.20
CA VAL A 110 2.70 -8.80 11.76
C VAL A 110 3.40 -7.52 11.32
N ARG A 111 4.26 -7.63 10.30
CA ARG A 111 4.90 -6.46 9.71
C ARG A 111 3.98 -5.82 8.69
N MET A 112 3.66 -4.57 8.92
CA MET A 112 2.84 -3.75 8.05
C MET A 112 3.73 -2.76 7.30
N VAL A 113 3.68 -2.82 5.97
CA VAL A 113 4.43 -1.88 5.11
C VAL A 113 3.54 -0.69 4.78
N SER A 114 4.07 0.52 4.94
CA SER A 114 3.33 1.73 4.59
C SER A 114 3.14 1.83 3.07
N CYS A 115 1.94 2.21 2.66
CA CYS A 115 1.63 2.60 1.28
C CYS A 115 2.00 4.06 0.98
N GLY A 116 2.65 4.73 1.92
CA GLY A 116 3.08 6.12 1.77
C GLY A 116 2.04 7.13 2.22
N LYS A 117 2.24 8.36 1.76
CA LYS A 117 1.39 9.51 2.05
C LYS A 117 0.47 9.83 0.87
N PRO A 118 -0.67 10.51 1.10
CA PRO A 118 -1.50 11.02 0.02
C PRO A 118 -0.67 11.84 -0.99
N ILE A 119 -0.94 11.61 -2.27
CA ILE A 119 -0.38 12.47 -3.33
C ILE A 119 -1.08 13.84 -3.32
N PRO A 120 -0.54 14.87 -4.00
CA PRO A 120 -1.19 16.17 -4.05
C PRO A 120 -2.66 16.10 -4.48
N ASN A 121 -3.52 16.87 -3.82
CA ASN A 121 -4.97 16.96 -4.03
C ASN A 121 -5.75 15.67 -3.66
N VAL A 122 -5.16 14.77 -2.88
CA VAL A 122 -5.83 13.61 -2.31
C VAL A 122 -5.90 13.75 -0.80
N GLU A 123 -7.08 13.54 -0.26
CA GLU A 123 -7.33 13.44 1.18
C GLU A 123 -7.81 12.05 1.55
N ILE A 124 -7.36 11.56 2.69
CA ILE A 124 -7.71 10.21 3.18
C ILE A 124 -8.15 10.30 4.63
N LYS A 125 -9.28 9.68 4.93
CA LYS A 125 -9.71 9.37 6.29
C LYS A 125 -9.99 7.88 6.43
N ILE A 126 -9.90 7.38 7.65
CA ILE A 126 -10.34 6.04 8.01
C ILE A 126 -11.67 6.20 8.73
N VAL A 127 -12.68 5.43 8.31
CA VAL A 127 -14.04 5.56 8.84
C VAL A 127 -14.56 4.26 9.43
N ASP A 128 -15.49 4.39 10.39
CA ASP A 128 -16.27 3.28 10.90
C ASP A 128 -17.46 2.95 9.96
N GLN A 129 -18.25 1.93 10.34
CA GLN A 129 -19.46 1.52 9.58
C GLN A 129 -20.54 2.57 9.47
N ASN A 130 -20.47 3.66 10.26
CA ASN A 130 -21.41 4.77 10.24
C ASN A 130 -20.84 5.99 9.50
N GLY A 131 -19.65 5.89 8.90
CA GLY A 131 -18.95 6.98 8.22
C GLY A 131 -18.20 7.95 9.15
N ASN A 132 -18.14 7.68 10.45
CA ASN A 132 -17.41 8.55 11.39
C ASN A 132 -15.90 8.33 11.27
N THR A 133 -15.15 9.44 11.24
CA THR A 133 -13.68 9.39 11.18
C THR A 133 -13.07 8.77 12.43
N LEU A 134 -12.23 7.77 12.23
CA LEU A 134 -11.49 7.10 13.29
C LEU A 134 -10.15 7.79 13.55
N LYS A 135 -9.68 7.65 14.80
CA LYS A 135 -8.35 8.11 15.22
C LYS A 135 -7.25 7.22 14.63
N ASP A 136 -6.04 7.75 14.61
CA ASP A 136 -4.84 6.98 14.22
C ASP A 136 -4.79 5.63 14.90
N ARG A 137 -4.24 4.64 14.17
CA ARG A 137 -4.11 3.23 14.56
C ARG A 137 -5.41 2.43 14.66
N ARG A 138 -6.57 3.04 14.53
CA ARG A 138 -7.84 2.32 14.43
C ARG A 138 -8.04 1.84 13.00
N VAL A 139 -8.34 0.54 12.86
CA VAL A 139 -8.65 -0.07 11.55
C VAL A 139 -10.11 0.19 11.22
N GLY A 140 -10.33 0.75 10.04
CA GLY A 140 -11.63 1.01 9.45
C GLY A 140 -11.55 1.04 7.93
N GLU A 141 -12.62 1.38 7.27
CA GLU A 141 -12.65 1.51 5.82
C GLU A 141 -11.91 2.78 5.38
N VAL A 142 -11.09 2.65 4.35
CA VAL A 142 -10.38 3.78 3.76
C VAL A 142 -11.37 4.58 2.92
N ALA A 143 -11.49 5.87 3.21
CA ALA A 143 -12.29 6.80 2.44
C ALA A 143 -11.38 7.87 1.81
N VAL A 144 -11.58 8.12 0.52
CA VAL A 144 -10.73 8.99 -0.31
C VAL A 144 -11.55 10.12 -0.91
N HIS A 145 -11.01 11.33 -0.83
CA HIS A 145 -11.51 12.48 -1.58
C HIS A 145 -10.40 13.04 -2.46
N SER A 146 -10.70 13.39 -3.69
CA SER A 146 -9.75 14.06 -4.58
C SER A 146 -10.46 14.76 -5.74
N ASN A 147 -9.71 15.60 -6.45
CA ASN A 147 -10.20 16.29 -7.65
C ASN A 147 -10.24 15.41 -8.91
N CYS A 148 -9.84 14.14 -8.81
CA CYS A 148 -9.87 13.18 -9.93
C CYS A 148 -10.64 11.89 -9.60
N MET A 149 -11.53 11.94 -8.58
CA MET A 149 -12.44 10.83 -8.30
C MET A 149 -13.42 10.62 -9.46
N LEU A 150 -13.85 9.34 -9.65
CA LEU A 150 -14.92 9.03 -10.58
C LEU A 150 -16.17 9.83 -10.21
N THR A 151 -16.95 10.19 -11.24
CA THR A 151 -18.25 10.83 -11.04
C THR A 151 -19.32 9.80 -10.72
N GLU A 152 -19.32 8.67 -11.43
CA GLU A 152 -20.30 7.60 -11.25
C GLU A 152 -19.81 6.29 -11.87
N TYR A 153 -20.35 5.17 -11.40
CA TYR A 153 -20.21 3.87 -12.08
C TYR A 153 -21.21 3.78 -13.23
N TYR A 154 -20.72 3.46 -14.42
CA TYR A 154 -21.54 3.39 -15.64
C TYR A 154 -22.73 2.43 -15.48
N ASN A 155 -23.94 2.95 -15.67
CA ASN A 155 -25.23 2.23 -15.52
C ASN A 155 -25.42 1.54 -14.14
N ARG A 156 -24.75 2.04 -13.08
CA ARG A 156 -24.85 1.51 -11.72
C ARG A 156 -25.00 2.64 -10.69
N PRO A 157 -26.14 3.38 -10.72
CA PRO A 157 -26.39 4.42 -9.74
C PRO A 157 -26.46 3.88 -8.30
N ASP A 158 -26.96 2.66 -8.13
CA ASP A 158 -26.97 1.93 -6.87
C ASP A 158 -25.55 1.80 -6.27
N ALA A 159 -24.60 1.31 -7.05
CA ALA A 159 -23.22 1.16 -6.62
C ALA A 159 -22.54 2.51 -6.36
N THR A 160 -22.91 3.54 -7.11
CA THR A 160 -22.38 4.89 -6.91
C THR A 160 -22.85 5.45 -5.57
N GLU A 161 -24.15 5.35 -5.28
CA GLU A 161 -24.75 5.84 -4.03
C GLU A 161 -24.17 5.12 -2.79
N GLU A 162 -23.97 3.80 -2.88
CA GLU A 162 -23.38 3.00 -1.80
C GLU A 162 -21.93 3.35 -1.45
N THR A 163 -21.19 3.97 -2.38
CA THR A 163 -19.78 4.27 -2.20
C THR A 163 -19.46 5.72 -1.85
N LEU A 164 -20.45 6.62 -1.89
CA LEU A 164 -20.26 8.03 -1.57
C LEU A 164 -20.75 8.37 -0.16
N LEU A 165 -19.90 9.00 0.63
CA LEU A 165 -20.29 9.61 1.89
C LEU A 165 -20.89 11.01 1.67
N PRO A 166 -21.72 11.52 2.62
CA PRO A 166 -22.35 12.84 2.49
C PRO A 166 -21.37 14.02 2.33
N ASP A 167 -20.10 13.83 2.69
CA ASP A 167 -19.03 14.83 2.60
C ASP A 167 -18.08 14.56 1.41
N ASP A 168 -18.59 13.93 0.36
CA ASP A 168 -17.91 13.64 -0.92
C ASP A 168 -16.68 12.73 -0.82
N TYR A 169 -16.54 11.97 0.27
CA TYR A 169 -15.54 10.91 0.34
C TYR A 169 -16.06 9.62 -0.26
N PHE A 170 -15.20 8.99 -1.04
CA PHE A 170 -15.45 7.70 -1.68
C PHE A 170 -14.98 6.55 -0.79
N LEU A 171 -15.87 5.61 -0.47
CA LEU A 171 -15.57 4.37 0.27
C LEU A 171 -14.91 3.36 -0.65
N THR A 172 -13.67 3.01 -0.37
CA THR A 172 -12.85 2.20 -1.30
C THR A 172 -13.12 0.70 -1.22
N GLY A 173 -13.76 0.23 -0.17
CA GLY A 173 -13.88 -1.19 0.14
C GLY A 173 -12.58 -1.79 0.71
N ASP A 174 -11.50 -1.03 0.82
CA ASP A 174 -10.27 -1.46 1.46
C ASP A 174 -10.25 -1.03 2.93
N PHE A 175 -9.76 -1.90 3.80
CA PHE A 175 -9.58 -1.62 5.22
C PHE A 175 -8.13 -1.31 5.53
N GLY A 176 -7.94 -0.34 6.41
CA GLY A 176 -6.60 0.10 6.80
C GLY A 176 -6.61 0.98 8.04
N TYR A 177 -5.46 1.52 8.35
CA TYR A 177 -5.29 2.51 9.40
C TYR A 177 -4.25 3.55 8.98
N LYS A 178 -4.22 4.66 9.70
CA LYS A 178 -3.21 5.71 9.53
C LYS A 178 -2.33 5.83 10.76
N VAL A 179 -1.10 6.29 10.52
CA VAL A 179 -0.20 6.80 11.56
C VAL A 179 0.34 8.13 11.03
N GLY A 180 -0.19 9.24 11.53
CA GLY A 180 -0.01 10.54 10.92
C GLY A 180 -0.50 10.54 9.48
N GLU A 181 0.37 10.84 8.52
CA GLU A 181 0.03 10.81 7.09
C GLU A 181 0.26 9.44 6.42
N GLN A 182 0.91 8.48 7.09
CA GLN A 182 1.21 7.17 6.53
C GLN A 182 -0.04 6.29 6.51
N LEU A 183 -0.36 5.72 5.34
CA LEU A 183 -1.46 4.78 5.16
C LEU A 183 -0.93 3.33 5.20
N PHE A 184 -1.66 2.45 5.87
CA PHE A 184 -1.41 1.01 5.93
C PHE A 184 -2.68 0.26 5.56
N ILE A 185 -2.63 -0.58 4.54
CA ILE A 185 -3.76 -1.41 4.10
C ILE A 185 -3.68 -2.77 4.78
N THR A 186 -4.77 -3.21 5.40
CA THR A 186 -4.84 -4.48 6.12
C THR A 186 -5.52 -5.59 5.32
N CYS A 187 -6.64 -5.28 4.66
CA CYS A 187 -7.41 -6.23 3.86
C CYS A 187 -8.42 -5.51 2.96
N ARG A 188 -9.11 -6.27 2.13
CA ARG A 188 -10.25 -5.81 1.33
C ARG A 188 -11.55 -6.42 1.87
N LYS A 189 -12.67 -5.72 1.66
CA LYS A 189 -14.04 -6.12 2.04
C LYS A 189 -14.50 -7.38 1.29
#